data_da551bfead6b25b02f05b22b518258a9
#
_entry.id   da551bfead6b25b02f05b22b518258a9
#
_cell.length_a   1.000
_cell.length_b   1.000
_cell.length_c   1.000
_cell.angle_alpha   90.00
_cell.angle_beta   90.00
_cell.angle_gamma   90.00
#
_symmetry.space_group_name_H-M   'P 1'
#
loop_
_entity.id
_entity.type
_entity.pdbx_description
1 polymer ?
#
loop_
_entity_poly.entity_id
_entity_poly.type
_entity_poly.pdbx_seq_one_letter_code
_entity_poly.pdbx_strand_id
1 'polypeptide(L)'
;MDWDAVYERNSVERIKRDKPPLGIREELPALVAQGYEAMAEEDIVRLHWWGLYHDKPKIGTFMLRVKIPAGILTPAKLRRIGEVANRYGRGDAELTTRQCVQIHWLELSALADVFAELEDAGITSAGGCGGGRATALGRRGHGRSRAGVPAGR
;
A
#
# COMPACT_ATOMS: atom_id res chain seq x y z
N MET A 1 29.57 -4.18 -9.69
CA MET A 1 28.22 -4.21 -10.32
C MET A 1 28.20 -3.02 -11.24
N ASP A 2 27.94 -3.24 -12.52
CA ASP A 2 27.83 -2.16 -13.51
C ASP A 2 26.41 -1.58 -13.45
N TRP A 3 26.28 -0.40 -12.85
CA TRP A 3 24.99 0.28 -12.67
C TRP A 3 24.46 0.83 -13.99
N ASP A 4 25.30 1.21 -14.93
CA ASP A 4 24.84 1.72 -16.23
C ASP A 4 24.12 0.62 -17.01
N ALA A 5 24.67 -0.59 -17.03
CA ALA A 5 24.01 -1.74 -17.61
C ALA A 5 22.69 -2.13 -16.89
N VAL A 6 22.59 -1.85 -15.57
CA VAL A 6 21.33 -2.06 -14.82
C VAL A 6 20.28 -1.03 -15.25
N TYR A 7 20.65 0.25 -15.36
CA TYR A 7 19.72 1.32 -15.75
C TYR A 7 19.23 1.19 -17.19
N GLU A 8 20.05 0.65 -18.08
CA GLU A 8 19.63 0.36 -19.45
C GLU A 8 18.57 -0.73 -19.52
N ARG A 9 18.68 -1.76 -18.69
CA ARG A 9 17.84 -2.96 -18.72
C ARG A 9 16.63 -2.91 -17.78
N ASN A 10 16.65 -2.04 -16.76
CA ASN A 10 15.65 -1.96 -15.72
C ASN A 10 15.11 -0.53 -15.59
N SER A 11 13.95 -0.28 -16.21
CA SER A 11 13.28 1.02 -16.18
C SER A 11 12.92 1.47 -14.76
N VAL A 12 12.62 0.54 -13.86
CA VAL A 12 12.28 0.85 -12.46
C VAL A 12 13.48 1.40 -11.71
N GLU A 13 14.68 0.82 -11.90
CA GLU A 13 15.90 1.33 -11.29
C GLU A 13 16.29 2.71 -11.87
N ARG A 14 16.06 2.93 -13.16
CA ARG A 14 16.23 4.23 -13.79
C ARG A 14 15.30 5.29 -13.17
N ILE A 15 14.01 4.97 -13.03
CA ILE A 15 13.04 5.88 -12.38
C ILE A 15 13.49 6.23 -10.97
N LYS A 16 13.95 5.26 -10.17
CA LYS A 16 14.44 5.49 -8.81
C LYS A 16 15.65 6.40 -8.75
N ARG A 17 16.54 6.32 -9.75
CA ARG A 17 17.69 7.21 -9.87
C ARG A 17 17.28 8.63 -10.17
N ASP A 18 16.36 8.80 -11.13
CA ASP A 18 16.01 10.10 -11.70
C ASP A 18 15.03 10.88 -10.80
N LYS A 19 14.12 10.19 -10.12
CA LYS A 19 13.15 10.80 -9.19
C LYS A 19 12.97 9.93 -7.94
N PRO A 20 13.11 10.48 -6.71
CA PRO A 20 12.81 9.74 -5.50
C PRO A 20 11.38 9.20 -5.50
N PRO A 21 11.15 7.88 -5.44
CA PRO A 21 9.80 7.32 -5.60
C PRO A 21 8.81 7.80 -4.53
N LEU A 22 9.25 7.94 -3.29
CA LEU A 22 8.40 8.39 -2.19
C LEU A 22 8.02 9.87 -2.29
N GLY A 23 8.80 10.69 -3.00
CA GLY A 23 8.51 12.11 -3.20
C GLY A 23 7.24 12.38 -4.02
N ILE A 24 6.72 11.39 -4.75
CA ILE A 24 5.49 11.55 -5.53
C ILE A 24 4.28 11.98 -4.68
N ARG A 25 4.29 11.68 -3.38
CA ARG A 25 3.24 12.11 -2.48
C ARG A 25 3.09 13.63 -2.42
N GLU A 26 4.20 14.33 -2.39
CA GLU A 26 4.23 15.80 -2.39
C GLU A 26 3.79 16.39 -3.74
N GLU A 27 3.92 15.60 -4.80
CA GLU A 27 3.52 15.94 -6.15
C GLU A 27 2.02 15.67 -6.43
N LEU A 28 1.31 14.95 -5.53
CA LEU A 28 -0.11 14.58 -5.72
C LEU A 28 -1.01 15.78 -6.12
N PRO A 29 -0.92 16.98 -5.48
CA PRO A 29 -1.77 18.10 -5.88
C PRO A 29 -1.56 18.53 -7.36
N ALA A 30 -0.33 18.48 -7.83
CA ALA A 30 -0.01 18.78 -9.22
C ALA A 30 -0.55 17.69 -10.16
N LEU A 31 -0.40 16.42 -9.80
CA LEU A 31 -0.93 15.29 -10.57
C LEU A 31 -2.46 15.32 -10.65
N VAL A 32 -3.14 15.69 -9.55
CA VAL A 32 -4.60 15.88 -9.53
C VAL A 32 -5.00 17.01 -10.47
N ALA A 33 -4.31 18.14 -10.43
CA ALA A 33 -4.60 19.27 -11.33
C ALA A 33 -4.38 18.94 -12.81
N GLN A 34 -3.39 18.10 -13.10
CA GLN A 34 -3.08 17.64 -14.46
C GLN A 34 -4.11 16.62 -14.97
N GLY A 35 -4.69 15.83 -14.07
CA GLY A 35 -5.64 14.77 -14.37
C GLY A 35 -4.97 13.43 -14.71
N TYR A 36 -5.72 12.36 -14.46
CA TYR A 36 -5.23 10.98 -14.63
C TYR A 36 -4.73 10.68 -16.06
N GLU A 37 -5.47 11.13 -17.08
CA GLU A 37 -5.14 10.85 -18.48
C GLU A 37 -3.81 11.46 -18.95
N ALA A 38 -3.35 12.50 -18.25
CA ALA A 38 -2.09 13.17 -18.55
C ALA A 38 -0.92 12.69 -17.68
N MET A 39 -1.15 11.73 -16.76
CA MET A 39 -0.09 11.19 -15.91
C MET A 39 0.95 10.43 -16.72
N ALA A 40 2.21 10.70 -16.46
CA ALA A 40 3.31 9.93 -17.02
C ALA A 40 3.31 8.50 -16.43
N GLU A 41 3.66 7.52 -17.24
CA GLU A 41 3.75 6.12 -16.76
C GLU A 41 4.78 5.97 -15.64
N GLU A 42 5.83 6.78 -15.63
CA GLU A 42 6.83 6.84 -14.58
C GLU A 42 6.23 7.24 -13.22
N ASP A 43 5.31 8.21 -13.21
CA ASP A 43 4.65 8.65 -11.98
C ASP A 43 3.68 7.58 -11.47
N ILE A 44 3.01 6.87 -12.36
CA ILE A 44 2.20 5.70 -12.00
C ILE A 44 3.06 4.61 -11.36
N VAL A 45 4.24 4.35 -11.91
CA VAL A 45 5.20 3.40 -11.32
C VAL A 45 5.66 3.90 -9.94
N ARG A 46 5.90 5.19 -9.75
CA ARG A 46 6.28 5.77 -8.46
C ARG A 46 5.20 5.62 -7.40
N LEU A 47 3.91 5.68 -7.77
CA LEU A 47 2.80 5.42 -6.86
C LEU A 47 2.84 4.03 -6.23
N HIS A 48 3.45 3.04 -6.88
CA HIS A 48 3.61 1.70 -6.32
C HIS A 48 4.37 1.71 -4.98
N TRP A 49 5.32 2.63 -4.77
CA TRP A 49 6.02 2.73 -3.47
C TRP A 49 5.11 3.17 -2.32
N TRP A 50 3.99 3.81 -2.66
CA TRP A 50 2.93 4.14 -1.71
C TRP A 50 1.82 3.10 -1.66
N GLY A 51 2.00 1.94 -2.27
CA GLY A 51 1.03 0.85 -2.25
C GLY A 51 -0.11 1.02 -3.24
N LEU A 52 -0.04 1.98 -4.14
CA LEU A 52 -1.06 2.26 -5.14
C LEU A 52 -0.80 1.51 -6.43
N TYR A 53 -1.84 0.91 -6.98
CA TYR A 53 -1.86 0.28 -8.30
C TYR A 53 -3.09 0.70 -9.05
N HIS A 54 -3.00 0.71 -10.37
CA HIS A 54 -4.21 0.86 -11.18
C HIS A 54 -5.20 -0.27 -10.91
N ASP A 55 -6.47 0.10 -10.74
CA ASP A 55 -7.56 -0.87 -10.86
C ASP A 55 -7.72 -1.34 -12.31
N LYS A 56 -8.34 -2.48 -12.51
CA LYS A 56 -8.71 -3.00 -13.82
C LYS A 56 -10.24 -2.94 -13.98
N PRO A 57 -10.74 -2.33 -15.05
CA PRO A 57 -10.03 -1.66 -16.14
C PRO A 57 -9.36 -0.36 -15.68
N LYS A 58 -8.34 0.12 -16.41
CA LYS A 58 -7.61 1.36 -16.11
C LYS A 58 -8.48 2.58 -16.47
N ILE A 59 -9.32 3.01 -15.53
CA ILE A 59 -10.31 4.10 -15.71
C ILE A 59 -10.06 5.29 -14.77
N GLY A 60 -8.83 5.46 -14.29
CA GLY A 60 -8.46 6.55 -13.39
C GLY A 60 -8.64 6.25 -11.91
N THR A 61 -8.99 5.01 -11.55
CA THR A 61 -9.06 4.57 -10.17
C THR A 61 -7.87 3.70 -9.77
N PHE A 62 -7.61 3.65 -8.46
CA PHE A 62 -6.48 2.96 -7.88
C PHE A 62 -6.90 1.98 -6.79
N MET A 63 -6.18 0.88 -6.72
CA MET A 63 -6.17 -0.01 -5.57
C MET A 63 -5.05 0.41 -4.62
N LEU A 64 -5.37 0.63 -3.36
CA LEU A 64 -4.39 0.86 -2.30
C LEU A 64 -4.15 -0.41 -1.50
N ARG A 65 -2.90 -0.82 -1.36
CA ARG A 65 -2.50 -1.87 -0.44
C ARG A 65 -2.02 -1.28 0.87
N VAL A 66 -2.84 -1.41 1.89
CA VAL A 66 -2.54 -0.99 3.26
C VAL A 66 -1.60 -2.01 3.89
N LYS A 67 -0.46 -1.54 4.38
CA LYS A 67 0.55 -2.38 5.02
C LYS A 67 0.15 -2.69 6.47
N ILE A 68 0.06 -3.98 6.80
CA ILE A 68 -0.26 -4.45 8.15
C ILE A 68 0.94 -5.22 8.69
N PRO A 69 1.81 -4.60 9.50
CA PRO A 69 2.95 -5.28 10.08
C PRO A 69 2.52 -6.51 10.87
N ALA A 70 3.13 -7.67 10.56
CA ALA A 70 2.82 -8.95 11.19
C ALA A 70 1.36 -9.44 11.03
N GLY A 71 0.55 -8.79 10.21
CA GLY A 71 -0.87 -9.10 10.07
C GLY A 71 -1.70 -8.75 11.31
N ILE A 72 -1.19 -7.89 12.19
CA ILE A 72 -1.86 -7.54 13.45
C ILE A 72 -2.48 -6.16 13.33
N LEU A 73 -3.79 -6.09 13.52
CA LEU A 73 -4.57 -4.87 13.56
C LEU A 73 -5.24 -4.70 14.92
N THR A 74 -5.21 -3.48 15.45
CA THR A 74 -6.10 -3.13 16.55
C THR A 74 -7.50 -2.85 16.02
N PRO A 75 -8.55 -3.00 16.85
CA PRO A 75 -9.92 -2.66 16.44
C PRO A 75 -10.06 -1.23 15.90
N ALA A 76 -9.33 -0.27 16.48
CA ALA A 76 -9.33 1.12 16.01
C ALA A 76 -8.75 1.26 14.60
N LYS A 77 -7.64 0.60 14.30
CA LYS A 77 -7.04 0.60 12.96
C LYS A 77 -7.93 -0.08 11.94
N LEU A 78 -8.55 -1.22 12.31
CA LEU A 78 -9.46 -1.91 11.41
C LEU A 78 -10.70 -1.04 11.10
N ARG A 79 -11.24 -0.34 12.11
CA ARG A 79 -12.34 0.61 11.91
C ARG A 79 -11.95 1.72 10.96
N ARG A 80 -10.78 2.33 11.14
CA ARG A 80 -10.30 3.40 10.24
C ARG A 80 -10.17 2.93 8.80
N ILE A 81 -9.65 1.73 8.56
CA ILE A 81 -9.59 1.15 7.22
C ILE A 81 -11.00 1.01 6.62
N GLY A 82 -11.96 0.53 7.40
CA GLY A 82 -13.36 0.43 6.97
C GLY A 82 -13.99 1.79 6.66
N GLU A 83 -13.72 2.81 7.48
CA GLU A 83 -14.20 4.18 7.24
C GLU A 83 -13.64 4.76 5.94
N VAL A 84 -12.34 4.56 5.68
CA VAL A 84 -11.69 4.98 4.43
C VAL A 84 -12.28 4.24 3.23
N ALA A 85 -12.48 2.91 3.34
CA ALA A 85 -13.11 2.13 2.28
C ALA A 85 -14.54 2.60 1.97
N ASN A 86 -15.33 2.92 3.01
CA ASN A 86 -16.69 3.42 2.84
C ASN A 86 -16.75 4.81 2.21
N ARG A 87 -15.79 5.69 2.56
CA ARG A 87 -15.81 7.09 2.14
C ARG A 87 -15.23 7.30 0.74
N TYR A 88 -14.14 6.64 0.44
CA TYR A 88 -13.35 6.89 -0.77
C TYR A 88 -13.35 5.74 -1.77
N GLY A 89 -13.65 4.51 -1.32
CA GLY A 89 -13.82 3.33 -2.14
C GLY A 89 -15.30 3.03 -2.39
N ARG A 90 -15.62 1.77 -2.62
CA ARG A 90 -17.01 1.30 -2.82
C ARG A 90 -17.59 0.58 -1.60
N GLY A 91 -17.03 0.81 -0.42
CA GLY A 91 -17.46 0.16 0.81
C GLY A 91 -16.82 -1.20 1.06
N ASP A 92 -16.00 -1.68 0.16
CA ASP A 92 -15.35 -2.98 0.25
C ASP A 92 -13.85 -2.85 0.53
N ALA A 93 -13.34 -3.77 1.35
CA ALA A 93 -11.91 -3.92 1.59
C ALA A 93 -11.56 -5.41 1.62
N GLU A 94 -10.51 -5.80 0.92
CA GLU A 94 -10.11 -7.20 0.75
C GLU A 94 -8.94 -7.56 1.66
N LEU A 95 -9.07 -8.68 2.37
CA LEU A 95 -7.97 -9.28 3.10
C LEU A 95 -7.14 -10.16 2.17
N THR A 96 -5.84 -9.93 2.13
CA THR A 96 -4.95 -10.66 1.23
C THR A 96 -4.19 -11.78 1.94
N THR A 97 -3.74 -12.78 1.18
CA THR A 97 -2.84 -13.84 1.68
C THR A 97 -1.50 -13.30 2.17
N ARG A 98 -1.14 -12.06 1.84
CA ARG A 98 0.06 -11.36 2.33
C ARG A 98 -0.17 -10.61 3.64
N GLN A 99 -1.30 -10.85 4.31
CA GLN A 99 -1.64 -10.17 5.57
C GLN A 99 -1.71 -8.64 5.42
N CYS A 100 -2.22 -8.18 4.29
CA CYS A 100 -2.49 -6.78 3.98
C CYS A 100 -3.98 -6.58 3.73
N VAL A 101 -4.44 -5.34 3.73
CA VAL A 101 -5.78 -4.97 3.27
C VAL A 101 -5.65 -4.22 1.95
N GLN A 102 -6.54 -4.50 1.00
CA GLN A 102 -6.67 -3.76 -0.24
C GLN A 102 -7.98 -2.99 -0.24
N ILE A 103 -7.92 -1.72 -0.63
CA ILE A 103 -9.07 -0.85 -0.86
C ILE A 103 -9.04 -0.48 -2.34
N HIS A 104 -10.14 -0.73 -3.04
CA HIS A 104 -10.26 -0.49 -4.47
C HIS A 104 -11.06 0.77 -4.76
N TRP A 105 -10.99 1.21 -6.02
CA TRP A 105 -11.79 2.29 -6.59
C TRP A 105 -11.47 3.69 -6.02
N LEU A 106 -10.26 3.89 -5.54
CA LEU A 106 -9.82 5.18 -5.05
C LEU A 106 -9.54 6.12 -6.22
N GLU A 107 -10.17 7.27 -6.23
CA GLU A 107 -9.90 8.30 -7.23
C GLU A 107 -8.58 9.03 -6.94
N LEU A 108 -7.90 9.49 -7.98
CA LEU A 108 -6.64 10.23 -7.86
C LEU A 108 -6.79 11.44 -6.92
N SER A 109 -7.91 12.15 -7.03
CA SER A 109 -8.23 13.34 -6.20
C SER A 109 -8.33 13.04 -4.71
N ALA A 110 -8.71 11.82 -4.33
CA ALA A 110 -8.91 11.41 -2.94
C ALA A 110 -7.64 10.89 -2.26
N LEU A 111 -6.58 10.60 -3.02
CA LEU A 111 -5.41 9.89 -2.47
C LEU A 111 -4.71 10.62 -1.33
N ALA A 112 -4.64 11.96 -1.38
CA ALA A 112 -4.03 12.75 -0.32
C ALA A 112 -4.78 12.60 1.01
N ASP A 113 -6.11 12.68 0.96
CA ASP A 113 -6.97 12.52 2.13
C ASP A 113 -6.94 11.09 2.67
N VAL A 114 -6.96 10.09 1.78
CA VAL A 114 -6.82 8.66 2.14
C VAL A 114 -5.53 8.43 2.92
N PHE A 115 -4.40 8.97 2.46
CA PHE A 115 -3.14 8.84 3.17
C PHE A 115 -3.18 9.54 4.53
N ALA A 116 -3.71 10.76 4.60
CA ALA A 116 -3.81 11.51 5.85
C ALA A 116 -4.65 10.76 6.88
N GLU A 117 -5.84 10.27 6.51
CA GLU A 117 -6.73 9.54 7.43
C GLU A 117 -6.13 8.23 7.93
N LEU A 118 -5.40 7.49 7.09
CA LEU A 118 -4.71 6.27 7.51
C LEU A 118 -3.56 6.59 8.46
N GLU A 119 -2.77 7.63 8.17
CA GLU A 119 -1.64 8.03 9.02
C GLU A 119 -2.06 8.55 10.39
N ASP A 120 -3.18 9.27 10.48
CA ASP A 120 -3.78 9.69 11.78
C ASP A 120 -4.07 8.49 12.69
N ALA A 121 -4.37 7.34 12.09
CA ALA A 121 -4.56 6.09 12.83
C ALA A 121 -3.24 5.30 13.03
N GLY A 122 -2.08 5.86 12.63
CA GLY A 122 -0.79 5.18 12.68
C GLY A 122 -0.71 3.99 11.72
N ILE A 123 -1.32 4.13 10.55
CA ILE A 123 -1.29 3.15 9.46
C ILE A 123 -0.52 3.78 8.29
N THR A 124 0.31 3.01 7.63
CA THR A 124 0.99 3.46 6.42
C THR A 124 0.84 2.47 5.29
N SER A 125 0.79 2.96 4.07
CA SER A 125 0.88 2.16 2.85
C SER A 125 2.28 2.18 2.23
N ALA A 126 3.18 3.06 2.73
CA ALA A 126 4.54 3.16 2.22
C ALA A 126 5.26 1.81 2.28
N GLY A 127 5.77 1.35 1.13
CA GLY A 127 6.39 0.04 0.99
C GLY A 127 5.40 -1.13 1.05
N GLY A 128 4.11 -0.89 0.90
CA GLY A 128 3.07 -1.95 0.82
C GLY A 128 3.16 -2.80 -0.44
N CYS A 129 3.91 -2.35 -1.43
CA CYS A 129 4.10 -3.00 -2.71
C CYS A 129 5.52 -3.50 -2.92
N GLY A 130 5.62 -4.70 -3.48
CA GLY A 130 6.79 -5.18 -4.23
C GLY A 130 8.05 -5.56 -3.47
N GLY A 131 8.39 -4.97 -2.38
CA GLY A 131 9.63 -5.25 -1.65
C GLY A 131 9.40 -5.83 -0.26
N GLY A 132 8.18 -6.17 0.03
CA GLY A 132 7.70 -6.32 1.37
C GLY A 132 8.10 -7.57 2.14
N ARG A 133 9.37 -7.70 2.48
CA ARG A 133 9.73 -8.47 3.70
C ARG A 133 9.08 -7.89 4.97
N ALA A 134 8.61 -6.64 4.89
CA ALA A 134 8.10 -5.91 6.03
C ALA A 134 6.73 -6.41 6.56
N THR A 135 5.94 -7.07 5.74
CA THR A 135 4.69 -7.70 6.17
C THR A 135 4.89 -9.13 6.68
N ALA A 136 5.97 -9.79 6.29
CA ALA A 136 6.25 -11.18 6.66
C ALA A 136 7.05 -11.36 7.94
N LEU A 137 7.62 -10.29 8.52
CA LEU A 137 8.54 -10.37 9.67
C LEU A 137 7.87 -10.68 11.02
N GLY A 138 6.57 -10.89 11.07
CA GLY A 138 5.84 -11.05 12.32
C GLY A 138 5.66 -12.49 12.84
N ARG A 139 6.08 -13.52 12.13
CA ARG A 139 5.73 -14.90 12.52
C ARG A 139 6.85 -15.78 13.04
N ARG A 140 7.94 -15.23 13.51
CA ARG A 140 8.85 -16.03 14.33
C ARG A 140 8.56 -15.75 15.81
N GLY A 141 7.72 -16.60 16.43
CA GLY A 141 7.67 -16.61 17.86
C GLY A 141 6.32 -16.71 18.58
N HIS A 142 5.23 -17.06 17.93
CA HIS A 142 4.11 -17.59 18.69
C HIS A 142 4.27 -19.10 18.80
N GLY A 143 5.12 -19.51 19.73
CA GLY A 143 5.07 -20.84 20.29
C GLY A 143 3.65 -21.07 20.78
N ARG A 144 2.98 -22.10 20.25
CA ARG A 144 1.73 -22.60 20.83
C ARG A 144 2.03 -22.94 22.28
N SER A 145 1.59 -22.11 23.20
CA SER A 145 1.36 -22.52 24.56
C SER A 145 0.33 -23.67 24.49
N ARG A 146 0.79 -24.89 24.54
CA ARG A 146 -0.06 -26.01 24.84
C ARG A 146 -0.55 -25.77 26.26
N ALA A 147 -1.75 -25.21 26.39
CA ALA A 147 -2.49 -25.34 27.64
C ALA A 147 -2.61 -26.82 27.91
N GLY A 148 -1.97 -27.30 28.98
CA GLY A 148 -2.05 -28.69 29.43
C GLY A 148 -3.50 -29.01 29.75
N VAL A 149 -4.02 -30.02 29.07
CA VAL A 149 -5.27 -30.69 29.50
C VAL A 149 -4.94 -31.40 30.81
N PRO A 150 -5.60 -31.10 31.93
CA PRO A 150 -5.41 -31.88 33.15
C PRO A 150 -5.95 -33.29 32.93
N ALA A 151 -5.11 -34.29 33.18
CA ALA A 151 -5.52 -35.67 33.23
C ALA A 151 -6.52 -35.83 34.36
N GLY A 152 -7.79 -36.03 34.04
CA GLY A 152 -8.82 -36.42 34.98
C GLY A 152 -8.58 -37.85 35.45
N ARG A 153 -8.66 -38.07 36.76
CA ARG A 153 -8.76 -39.36 37.40
C ARG A 153 -10.17 -39.92 37.24
#